data_23878e45d7a1424ab1a5f49dbf67b6fa
#
_entry.id   23878e45d7a1424ab1a5f49dbf67b6fa
#
_cell.length_a   1.000
_cell.length_b   1.000
_cell.length_c   1.000
_cell.angle_alpha   90.00
_cell.angle_beta   90.00
_cell.angle_gamma   90.00
#
_symmetry.space_group_name_H-M   'P 1'
#
loop_
_entity.id
_entity.type
_entity.pdbx_description
1 polymer ?
#
loop_
_entity_poly.entity_id
_entity_poly.type
_entity_poly.pdbx_seq_one_letter_code
_entity_poly.pdbx_strand_id
1 'polypeptide(L)'
;MDAAGHRDHLIVQYHGGPGFKISPEPWSYSCILKDQWRLINGEELYDLRSDPEQRINVADQQPDIVKNLKSYYLPFWNSVSPKITPVSIALGSPTDNPTVLSSQDWYMPRGNPPWNFGQIGKLPSVTGPWMVDVQTPGLYRITLRQWPAQANKPIKAVRGKIEIAGVIRESEIKPQTLGQVFEVELPKGKTQLRTWLFDSKGNAGGAYFTDVELIKER
;
A
#
# COMPACT_ATOMS: atom_id res chain seq x y z
N MET A 1 -10.79 23.84 -31.42
CA MET A 1 -11.36 22.81 -30.54
C MET A 1 -10.67 21.52 -30.93
N ASP A 2 -9.58 21.21 -30.25
CA ASP A 2 -8.84 19.96 -30.50
C ASP A 2 -9.70 18.79 -30.10
N ALA A 3 -9.90 17.88 -31.04
CA ALA A 3 -10.60 16.62 -30.79
C ALA A 3 -9.96 15.93 -29.59
N ALA A 4 -10.77 15.55 -28.62
CA ALA A 4 -10.35 14.75 -27.50
C ALA A 4 -9.44 13.63 -28.01
N GLY A 5 -8.16 13.64 -27.59
CA GLY A 5 -7.14 12.74 -28.12
C GLY A 5 -7.60 11.30 -28.09
N HIS A 6 -7.90 10.77 -29.26
CA HIS A 6 -8.27 9.37 -29.41
C HIS A 6 -7.04 8.52 -29.06
N ARG A 7 -7.12 7.76 -27.97
CA ARG A 7 -6.06 6.81 -27.62
C ARG A 7 -6.11 5.67 -28.62
N ASP A 8 -5.01 5.46 -29.32
CA ASP A 8 -4.89 4.37 -30.30
C ASP A 8 -4.52 3.03 -29.64
N HIS A 9 -4.11 3.04 -28.38
CA HIS A 9 -3.80 1.86 -27.56
C HIS A 9 -4.05 2.12 -26.07
N LEU A 10 -4.19 1.04 -25.31
CA LEU A 10 -4.30 1.06 -23.84
C LEU A 10 -3.29 0.08 -23.27
N ILE A 11 -2.52 0.53 -22.27
CA ILE A 11 -1.63 -0.31 -21.49
C ILE A 11 -2.21 -0.41 -20.08
N VAL A 12 -2.39 -1.64 -19.61
CA VAL A 12 -2.81 -1.98 -18.25
C VAL A 12 -1.72 -2.82 -17.63
N GLN A 13 -1.29 -2.46 -16.43
CA GLN A 13 -0.42 -3.30 -15.63
C GLN A 13 -0.98 -3.39 -14.23
N TYR A 14 -1.24 -4.61 -13.77
CA TYR A 14 -1.69 -4.88 -12.42
C TYR A 14 -0.49 -5.14 -11.51
N HIS A 15 -0.52 -4.53 -10.34
CA HIS A 15 0.49 -4.79 -9.31
C HIS A 15 -0.20 -4.80 -7.94
N GLY A 16 -0.15 -5.93 -7.26
CA GLY A 16 -0.75 -6.10 -5.94
C GLY A 16 -1.16 -7.54 -5.65
N GLY A 17 -1.58 -7.81 -4.43
CA GLY A 17 -2.07 -9.12 -3.99
C GLY A 17 -0.99 -10.06 -3.42
N PRO A 18 -1.37 -11.28 -3.00
CA PRO A 18 -0.46 -12.25 -2.39
C PRO A 18 0.67 -12.66 -3.33
N GLY A 19 1.90 -12.61 -2.84
CA GLY A 19 3.07 -13.04 -3.60
C GLY A 19 3.65 -12.00 -4.54
N PHE A 20 3.03 -10.82 -4.70
CA PHE A 20 3.62 -9.74 -5.47
C PHE A 20 4.84 -9.16 -4.75
N LYS A 21 5.85 -8.78 -5.53
CA LYS A 21 6.98 -7.99 -5.04
C LYS A 21 6.55 -6.55 -4.86
N ILE A 22 7.20 -5.82 -3.95
CA ILE A 22 6.97 -4.38 -3.76
C ILE A 22 7.24 -3.60 -5.05
N SER A 23 8.33 -3.93 -5.75
CA SER A 23 8.65 -3.32 -7.03
C SER A 23 8.10 -4.18 -8.15
N PRO A 24 7.25 -3.63 -9.04
CA PRO A 24 6.79 -4.33 -10.22
C PRO A 24 7.94 -4.64 -11.16
N GLU A 25 7.84 -5.76 -11.88
CA GLU A 25 8.77 -6.13 -12.94
C GLU A 25 8.15 -5.80 -14.30
N PRO A 26 8.98 -5.45 -15.32
CA PRO A 26 8.46 -5.22 -16.66
C PRO A 26 7.72 -6.46 -17.18
N TRP A 27 6.66 -6.25 -17.93
CA TRP A 27 5.77 -7.26 -18.50
C TRP A 27 4.92 -8.05 -17.49
N SER A 28 5.31 -8.13 -16.24
CA SER A 28 4.60 -8.89 -15.22
C SER A 28 3.18 -8.35 -15.05
N TYR A 29 2.18 -9.21 -15.27
CA TYR A 29 0.75 -8.89 -15.19
C TYR A 29 0.35 -7.68 -16.06
N SER A 30 0.95 -7.56 -17.24
CA SER A 30 0.68 -6.48 -18.18
C SER A 30 -0.27 -6.92 -19.29
N CYS A 31 -0.99 -5.96 -19.84
CA CYS A 31 -1.84 -6.14 -20.99
C CYS A 31 -1.76 -4.91 -21.88
N ILE A 32 -1.60 -5.13 -23.19
CA ILE A 32 -1.65 -4.08 -24.19
C ILE A 32 -2.84 -4.38 -25.11
N LEU A 33 -3.72 -3.39 -25.23
CA LEU A 33 -4.88 -3.48 -26.13
C LEU A 33 -4.72 -2.45 -27.24
N LYS A 34 -4.84 -2.90 -28.47
CA LYS A 34 -4.88 -2.04 -29.66
C LYS A 34 -5.73 -2.72 -30.76
N ASP A 35 -6.69 -2.00 -31.27
CA ASP A 35 -7.65 -2.51 -32.24
C ASP A 35 -8.34 -3.78 -31.70
N GLN A 36 -8.28 -4.89 -32.42
CA GLN A 36 -8.77 -6.20 -31.95
C GLN A 36 -7.75 -7.02 -31.15
N TRP A 37 -6.51 -6.52 -31.03
CA TRP A 37 -5.41 -7.28 -30.44
C TRP A 37 -5.26 -7.06 -28.95
N ARG A 38 -4.99 -8.14 -28.21
CA ARG A 38 -4.61 -8.11 -26.81
C ARG A 38 -3.31 -8.91 -26.62
N LEU A 39 -2.25 -8.22 -26.19
CA LEU A 39 -0.97 -8.83 -25.82
C LEU A 39 -0.87 -8.90 -24.29
N ILE A 40 -0.76 -10.11 -23.74
CA ILE A 40 -0.64 -10.38 -22.31
C ILE A 40 0.82 -10.69 -21.97
N ASN A 41 1.36 -10.06 -20.94
CA ASN A 41 2.71 -10.27 -20.40
C ASN A 41 3.84 -10.14 -21.46
N GLY A 42 3.52 -9.61 -22.64
CA GLY A 42 4.45 -9.54 -23.76
C GLY A 42 4.63 -10.89 -24.50
N GLU A 43 3.90 -11.92 -24.17
CA GLU A 43 4.11 -13.30 -24.67
C GLU A 43 2.89 -13.89 -25.36
N GLU A 44 1.68 -13.63 -24.85
CA GLU A 44 0.45 -14.22 -25.38
C GLU A 44 -0.33 -13.18 -26.16
N LEU A 45 -0.65 -13.49 -27.42
CA LEU A 45 -1.44 -12.61 -28.29
C LEU A 45 -2.80 -13.24 -28.63
N TYR A 46 -3.86 -12.44 -28.49
CA TYR A 46 -5.23 -12.83 -28.77
C TYR A 46 -5.90 -11.87 -29.75
N ASP A 47 -6.62 -12.41 -30.75
CA ASP A 47 -7.51 -11.65 -31.64
C ASP A 47 -8.93 -11.65 -31.07
N LEU A 48 -9.32 -10.57 -30.40
CA LEU A 48 -10.64 -10.48 -29.76
C LEU A 48 -11.82 -10.44 -30.73
N ARG A 49 -11.59 -10.27 -32.04
CA ARG A 49 -12.65 -10.30 -33.05
C ARG A 49 -13.07 -11.74 -33.37
N SER A 50 -12.11 -12.64 -33.48
CA SER A 50 -12.34 -14.06 -33.78
C SER A 50 -12.37 -14.92 -32.51
N ASP A 51 -11.70 -14.50 -31.45
CA ASP A 51 -11.58 -15.23 -30.17
C ASP A 51 -11.79 -14.29 -28.98
N PRO A 52 -13.02 -13.82 -28.72
CA PRO A 52 -13.31 -12.90 -27.61
C PRO A 52 -13.05 -13.53 -26.24
N GLU A 53 -13.03 -14.87 -26.13
CA GLU A 53 -12.76 -15.59 -24.89
C GLU A 53 -11.28 -15.86 -24.64
N GLN A 54 -10.39 -15.48 -25.59
CA GLN A 54 -8.93 -15.58 -25.47
C GLN A 54 -8.45 -17.01 -25.16
N ARG A 55 -8.93 -17.96 -25.94
CA ARG A 55 -8.59 -19.38 -25.80
C ARG A 55 -7.41 -19.80 -26.67
N ILE A 56 -7.13 -19.04 -27.75
CA ILE A 56 -6.14 -19.40 -28.78
C ILE A 56 -5.05 -18.32 -28.81
N ASN A 57 -3.87 -18.65 -28.26
CA ASN A 57 -2.71 -17.80 -28.37
C ASN A 57 -2.15 -17.87 -29.79
N VAL A 58 -2.13 -16.75 -30.50
CA VAL A 58 -1.63 -16.62 -31.88
C VAL A 58 -0.29 -15.87 -31.98
N ALA A 59 0.43 -15.71 -30.88
CA ALA A 59 1.68 -14.94 -30.84
C ALA A 59 2.72 -15.44 -31.86
N ASP A 60 2.91 -16.75 -31.99
CA ASP A 60 3.86 -17.35 -32.92
C ASP A 60 3.43 -17.19 -34.38
N GLN A 61 2.14 -17.03 -34.63
CA GLN A 61 1.56 -16.83 -35.97
C GLN A 61 1.56 -15.38 -36.41
N GLN A 62 1.72 -14.44 -35.47
CA GLN A 62 1.62 -13.00 -35.66
C GLN A 62 2.79 -12.23 -35.03
N PRO A 63 4.06 -12.60 -35.33
CA PRO A 63 5.22 -12.00 -34.66
C PRO A 63 5.36 -10.50 -34.87
N ASP A 64 4.94 -9.99 -36.04
CA ASP A 64 5.01 -8.55 -36.33
C ASP A 64 4.03 -7.74 -35.49
N ILE A 65 2.84 -8.30 -35.19
CA ILE A 65 1.85 -7.67 -34.31
C ILE A 65 2.39 -7.67 -32.88
N VAL A 66 2.95 -8.78 -32.40
CA VAL A 66 3.61 -8.85 -31.09
C VAL A 66 4.69 -7.79 -30.96
N LYS A 67 5.57 -7.68 -31.98
CA LYS A 67 6.65 -6.67 -32.00
C LYS A 67 6.10 -5.23 -31.98
N ASN A 68 5.07 -4.97 -32.76
CA ASN A 68 4.42 -3.67 -32.78
C ASN A 68 3.83 -3.31 -31.41
N LEU A 69 3.05 -4.21 -30.79
CA LEU A 69 2.46 -3.96 -29.48
C LEU A 69 3.54 -3.79 -28.39
N LYS A 70 4.61 -4.57 -28.42
CA LYS A 70 5.76 -4.38 -27.51
C LYS A 70 6.38 -3.01 -27.63
N SER A 71 6.38 -2.40 -28.81
CA SER A 71 6.96 -1.05 -29.02
C SER A 71 6.23 0.05 -28.26
N TYR A 72 4.95 -0.13 -27.91
CA TYR A 72 4.20 0.81 -27.07
C TYR A 72 4.53 0.64 -25.58
N TYR A 73 4.79 -0.59 -25.12
CA TYR A 73 5.01 -0.87 -23.71
C TYR A 73 6.34 -0.33 -23.18
N LEU A 74 7.43 -0.49 -23.91
CA LEU A 74 8.77 -0.09 -23.41
C LEU A 74 8.88 1.40 -23.10
N PRO A 75 8.42 2.33 -23.94
CA PRO A 75 8.38 3.75 -23.61
C PRO A 75 7.51 4.05 -22.38
N PHE A 76 6.35 3.41 -22.27
CA PHE A 76 5.50 3.51 -21.08
C PHE A 76 6.27 3.07 -19.83
N TRP A 77 6.82 1.85 -19.83
CA TRP A 77 7.56 1.30 -18.69
C TRP A 77 8.72 2.21 -18.28
N ASN A 78 9.52 2.67 -19.22
CA ASN A 78 10.64 3.57 -18.96
C ASN A 78 10.21 4.93 -18.39
N SER A 79 9.00 5.37 -18.69
CA SER A 79 8.45 6.63 -18.16
C SER A 79 7.91 6.50 -16.74
N VAL A 80 7.40 5.32 -16.35
CA VAL A 80 6.73 5.11 -15.05
C VAL A 80 7.62 4.42 -14.02
N SER A 81 8.45 3.45 -14.43
CA SER A 81 9.25 2.65 -13.51
C SER A 81 10.18 3.45 -12.59
N PRO A 82 10.85 4.54 -13.03
CA PRO A 82 11.67 5.36 -12.14
C PRO A 82 10.87 6.13 -11.09
N LYS A 83 9.54 6.25 -11.28
CA LYS A 83 8.63 6.97 -10.38
C LYS A 83 7.93 6.05 -9.39
N ILE A 84 8.12 4.75 -9.51
CA ILE A 84 7.52 3.75 -8.60
C ILE A 84 8.34 3.76 -7.31
N THR A 85 7.95 4.62 -6.40
CA THR A 85 8.54 4.75 -5.06
C THR A 85 7.42 4.71 -4.02
N PRO A 86 7.70 4.28 -2.78
CA PRO A 86 6.72 4.37 -1.71
C PRO A 86 6.22 5.80 -1.55
N VAL A 87 4.91 5.97 -1.58
CA VAL A 87 4.26 7.26 -1.29
C VAL A 87 4.25 7.43 0.22
N SER A 88 4.78 8.56 0.70
CA SER A 88 4.74 8.90 2.12
C SER A 88 3.44 9.62 2.45
N ILE A 89 2.79 9.23 3.55
CA ILE A 89 1.59 9.86 4.09
C ILE A 89 2.03 11.08 4.89
N ALA A 90 1.45 12.25 4.61
CA ALA A 90 1.77 13.47 5.32
C ALA A 90 1.25 13.43 6.77
N LEU A 91 2.09 13.79 7.73
CA LEU A 91 1.72 13.94 9.14
C LEU A 91 1.82 15.40 9.57
N GLY A 92 0.87 15.88 10.37
CA GLY A 92 0.85 17.26 10.84
C GLY A 92 0.60 18.27 9.73
N SER A 93 -0.18 17.88 8.72
CA SER A 93 -0.71 18.80 7.71
C SER A 93 -1.87 19.60 8.30
N PRO A 94 -1.97 20.91 8.04
CA PRO A 94 -3.10 21.71 8.52
C PRO A 94 -4.47 21.23 8.01
N THR A 95 -4.49 20.51 6.89
CA THR A 95 -5.72 20.00 6.26
C THR A 95 -6.10 18.60 6.70
N ASP A 96 -5.20 17.87 7.36
CA ASP A 96 -5.40 16.47 7.78
C ASP A 96 -4.68 16.23 9.13
N ASN A 97 -5.26 16.72 10.20
CA ASN A 97 -4.79 16.54 11.57
C ASN A 97 -5.99 16.32 12.51
N PRO A 98 -6.15 15.14 13.14
CA PRO A 98 -5.26 13.99 13.09
C PRO A 98 -5.31 13.23 11.76
N THR A 99 -4.16 12.71 11.32
CA THR A 99 -4.08 11.76 10.21
C THR A 99 -4.41 10.36 10.70
N VAL A 100 -5.38 9.69 10.07
CA VAL A 100 -5.80 8.33 10.40
C VAL A 100 -5.15 7.33 9.45
N LEU A 101 -4.28 6.48 9.97
CA LEU A 101 -3.58 5.44 9.23
C LEU A 101 -4.30 4.10 9.37
N SER A 102 -4.35 3.33 8.30
CA SER A 102 -4.85 1.96 8.30
C SER A 102 -3.79 0.94 7.90
N SER A 103 -3.96 -0.31 8.29
CA SER A 103 -3.05 -1.38 7.88
C SER A 103 -3.04 -1.63 6.36
N GLN A 104 -4.03 -1.11 5.63
CA GLN A 104 -4.08 -1.21 4.16
C GLN A 104 -2.96 -0.38 3.50
N ASP A 105 -2.43 0.62 4.20
CA ASP A 105 -1.36 1.49 3.72
C ASP A 105 0.04 1.03 4.17
N TRP A 106 0.15 -0.15 4.80
CA TRP A 106 1.46 -0.70 5.16
C TRP A 106 2.30 -1.01 3.93
N TYR A 107 3.53 -0.55 3.94
CA TYR A 107 4.53 -0.90 2.94
C TYR A 107 5.15 -2.26 3.27
N MET A 108 4.58 -3.34 2.74
CA MET A 108 4.97 -4.71 3.07
C MET A 108 5.80 -5.34 1.95
N PRO A 109 7.02 -5.86 2.25
CA PRO A 109 7.85 -6.55 1.25
C PRO A 109 7.22 -7.85 0.74
N ARG A 110 6.40 -8.50 1.56
CA ARG A 110 5.70 -9.74 1.24
C ARG A 110 4.41 -9.84 2.03
N GLY A 111 3.44 -10.56 1.46
CA GLY A 111 2.15 -10.79 2.10
C GLY A 111 1.19 -9.61 1.97
N ASN A 112 0.13 -9.67 2.71
CA ASN A 112 -0.91 -8.66 2.75
C ASN A 112 -1.27 -8.28 4.17
N PRO A 113 -1.73 -7.05 4.39
CA PRO A 113 -2.38 -6.70 5.65
C PRO A 113 -3.67 -7.51 5.83
N PRO A 114 -4.24 -7.56 7.04
CA PRO A 114 -5.54 -8.16 7.26
C PRO A 114 -6.62 -7.46 6.42
N TRP A 115 -7.45 -8.26 5.72
CA TRP A 115 -8.46 -7.75 4.78
C TRP A 115 -9.81 -7.43 5.41
N ASN A 116 -10.08 -7.97 6.61
CA ASN A 116 -11.38 -7.84 7.23
C ASN A 116 -11.30 -7.89 8.77
N PHE A 117 -12.37 -7.49 9.41
CA PHE A 117 -12.45 -7.44 10.88
C PHE A 117 -12.35 -8.82 11.57
N GLY A 118 -12.74 -9.89 10.88
CA GLY A 118 -12.54 -11.24 11.41
C GLY A 118 -11.06 -11.61 11.55
N GLN A 119 -10.24 -11.21 10.58
CA GLN A 119 -8.79 -11.37 10.65
C GLN A 119 -8.17 -10.46 11.71
N ILE A 120 -8.53 -9.17 11.72
CA ILE A 120 -8.06 -8.19 12.72
C ILE A 120 -8.40 -8.66 14.14
N GLY A 121 -9.60 -9.24 14.34
CA GLY A 121 -10.05 -9.74 15.63
C GLY A 121 -9.24 -10.89 16.21
N LYS A 122 -8.48 -11.60 15.38
CA LYS A 122 -7.56 -12.68 15.78
C LYS A 122 -6.17 -12.17 16.16
N LEU A 123 -5.90 -10.89 16.00
CA LEU A 123 -4.59 -10.25 16.21
C LEU A 123 -3.47 -11.03 15.49
N PRO A 124 -3.52 -11.18 14.15
CA PRO A 124 -2.53 -11.97 13.43
C PRO A 124 -1.14 -11.37 13.56
N SER A 125 -0.12 -12.24 13.61
CA SER A 125 1.30 -11.87 13.72
C SER A 125 1.84 -11.30 12.40
N VAL A 126 1.22 -10.21 11.92
CA VAL A 126 1.63 -9.48 10.74
C VAL A 126 1.72 -8.00 11.05
N THR A 127 2.78 -7.36 10.58
CA THR A 127 3.00 -5.93 10.73
C THR A 127 3.78 -5.40 9.54
N GLY A 128 3.56 -4.14 9.17
CA GLY A 128 4.30 -3.40 8.17
C GLY A 128 4.47 -1.95 8.59
N PRO A 129 5.49 -1.25 8.09
CA PRO A 129 5.64 0.18 8.32
C PRO A 129 4.66 0.99 7.46
N TRP A 130 4.22 2.11 7.97
CA TRP A 130 3.74 3.23 7.17
C TRP A 130 4.95 4.08 6.76
N MET A 131 5.04 4.41 5.47
CA MET A 131 5.96 5.45 5.00
C MET A 131 5.29 6.79 5.27
N VAL A 132 5.91 7.63 6.08
CA VAL A 132 5.33 8.90 6.52
C VAL A 132 6.27 10.07 6.27
N ASP A 133 5.70 11.27 6.13
CA ASP A 133 6.43 12.52 5.94
C ASP A 133 5.91 13.56 6.94
N VAL A 134 6.70 13.83 7.97
CA VAL A 134 6.38 14.82 9.00
C VAL A 134 6.52 16.22 8.38
N GLN A 135 5.38 16.89 8.15
CA GLN A 135 5.33 18.20 7.51
C GLN A 135 5.70 19.31 8.50
N THR A 136 5.22 19.22 9.72
CA THR A 136 5.42 20.19 10.79
C THR A 136 6.16 19.52 11.96
N PRO A 137 7.35 20.00 12.37
CA PRO A 137 8.04 19.45 13.52
C PRO A 137 7.32 19.82 14.82
N GLY A 138 7.27 18.89 15.78
CA GLY A 138 6.56 19.14 17.04
C GLY A 138 6.25 17.92 17.86
N LEU A 139 5.43 18.12 18.89
CA LEU A 139 4.93 17.05 19.75
C LEU A 139 3.71 16.39 19.10
N TYR A 140 3.82 15.09 18.86
CA TYR A 140 2.77 14.28 18.27
C TYR A 140 2.20 13.28 19.28
N ARG A 141 0.89 13.09 19.22
CA ARG A 141 0.18 12.03 19.89
C ARG A 141 -0.10 10.91 18.88
N ILE A 142 0.41 9.71 19.16
CA ILE A 142 0.22 8.52 18.34
C ILE A 142 -0.66 7.55 19.12
N THR A 143 -1.86 7.25 18.62
CA THR A 143 -2.82 6.37 19.28
C THR A 143 -2.94 5.06 18.50
N LEU A 144 -2.41 3.97 19.07
CA LEU A 144 -2.51 2.63 18.49
C LEU A 144 -3.90 2.05 18.75
N ARG A 145 -4.50 1.47 17.72
CA ARG A 145 -5.80 0.80 17.81
C ARG A 145 -5.79 -0.54 17.10
N GLN A 146 -6.52 -1.50 17.64
CA GLN A 146 -6.83 -2.75 16.93
C GLN A 146 -8.01 -2.56 15.97
N TRP A 147 -8.94 -1.68 16.30
CA TRP A 147 -10.17 -1.40 15.58
C TRP A 147 -10.23 0.08 15.21
N PRO A 148 -10.98 0.46 14.17
CA PRO A 148 -11.22 1.88 13.92
C PRO A 148 -11.90 2.51 15.16
N ALA A 149 -11.62 3.79 15.40
CA ALA A 149 -12.12 4.50 16.60
C ALA A 149 -13.63 4.36 16.79
N GLN A 150 -14.38 4.43 15.68
CA GLN A 150 -15.84 4.35 15.65
C GLN A 150 -16.40 2.99 16.08
N ALA A 151 -15.59 1.92 16.03
CA ALA A 151 -16.02 0.60 16.45
C ALA A 151 -16.20 0.48 17.95
N ASN A 152 -15.60 1.37 18.74
CA ASN A 152 -15.67 1.41 20.19
C ASN A 152 -15.38 0.04 20.87
N LYS A 153 -14.35 -0.66 20.35
CA LYS A 153 -13.96 -1.98 20.79
C LYS A 153 -12.57 -1.95 21.44
N PRO A 154 -12.37 -2.66 22.58
CA PRO A 154 -11.09 -2.69 23.26
C PRO A 154 -10.02 -3.44 22.46
N ILE A 155 -8.77 -3.04 22.68
CA ILE A 155 -7.59 -3.74 22.19
C ILE A 155 -7.45 -5.05 22.98
N LYS A 156 -7.20 -6.16 22.28
CA LYS A 156 -6.98 -7.48 22.90
C LYS A 156 -5.53 -7.71 23.35
N ALA A 157 -4.59 -6.86 22.88
CA ALA A 157 -3.20 -6.94 23.26
C ALA A 157 -2.97 -6.42 24.69
N VAL A 158 -1.88 -6.85 25.31
CA VAL A 158 -1.49 -6.47 26.67
C VAL A 158 -0.34 -5.46 26.69
N ARG A 159 0.30 -5.20 25.53
CA ARG A 159 1.42 -4.29 25.40
C ARG A 159 1.44 -3.68 24.00
N GLY A 160 1.77 -2.40 23.92
CA GLY A 160 1.92 -1.65 22.68
C GLY A 160 3.33 -1.10 22.53
N LYS A 161 3.81 -1.01 21.29
CA LYS A 161 5.11 -0.42 20.96
C LYS A 161 5.01 0.38 19.67
N ILE A 162 5.75 1.49 19.64
CA ILE A 162 5.98 2.29 18.42
C ILE A 162 7.46 2.48 18.17
N GLU A 163 7.81 2.65 16.91
CA GLU A 163 9.12 3.10 16.44
C GLU A 163 8.91 4.13 15.32
N ILE A 164 9.42 5.34 15.48
CA ILE A 164 9.35 6.43 14.51
C ILE A 164 10.52 7.38 14.67
N ALA A 165 11.17 7.79 13.57
CA ALA A 165 12.28 8.74 13.55
C ALA A 165 13.38 8.44 14.60
N GLY A 166 13.72 7.15 14.81
CA GLY A 166 14.70 6.70 15.79
C GLY A 166 14.19 6.67 17.25
N VAL A 167 12.96 7.11 17.49
CA VAL A 167 12.34 7.05 18.82
C VAL A 167 11.59 5.74 18.98
N ILE A 168 11.84 5.03 20.07
CA ILE A 168 11.11 3.82 20.46
C ILE A 168 10.36 4.12 21.75
N ARG A 169 9.09 3.76 21.82
CA ARG A 169 8.25 3.80 23.03
C ARG A 169 7.49 2.51 23.17
N GLU A 170 7.34 2.04 24.38
CA GLU A 170 6.62 0.81 24.74
C GLU A 170 5.88 1.01 26.05
N SER A 171 4.69 0.44 26.16
CA SER A 171 3.85 0.52 27.37
C SER A 171 2.89 -0.64 27.45
N GLU A 172 2.54 -1.04 28.67
CA GLU A 172 1.45 -1.97 28.94
C GLU A 172 0.11 -1.36 28.56
N ILE A 173 -0.79 -2.22 28.07
CA ILE A 173 -2.16 -1.89 27.73
C ILE A 173 -3.08 -2.41 28.82
N LYS A 174 -3.79 -1.52 29.49
CA LYS A 174 -4.78 -1.89 30.50
C LYS A 174 -6.01 -2.55 29.87
N PRO A 175 -6.68 -3.47 30.56
CA PRO A 175 -7.95 -4.02 30.09
C PRO A 175 -8.96 -2.91 29.71
N GLN A 176 -9.77 -3.16 28.70
CA GLN A 176 -10.77 -2.24 28.15
C GLN A 176 -10.22 -0.98 27.49
N THR A 177 -8.91 -0.85 27.27
CA THR A 177 -8.31 0.26 26.52
C THR A 177 -8.75 0.22 25.06
N LEU A 178 -9.32 1.33 24.55
CA LEU A 178 -9.78 1.48 23.18
C LEU A 178 -8.65 1.96 22.24
N GLY A 179 -7.62 2.61 22.79
CA GLY A 179 -6.46 3.12 22.07
C GLY A 179 -5.29 3.36 23.01
N GLN A 180 -4.10 2.83 22.68
CA GLN A 180 -2.88 3.04 23.43
C GLN A 180 -2.16 4.29 22.94
N VAL A 181 -1.98 5.27 23.81
CA VAL A 181 -1.40 6.56 23.45
C VAL A 181 0.09 6.61 23.75
N PHE A 182 0.84 7.21 22.82
CA PHE A 182 2.24 7.61 22.97
C PHE A 182 2.40 9.07 22.55
N GLU A 183 3.23 9.82 23.27
CA GLU A 183 3.61 11.17 22.88
C GLU A 183 5.10 11.20 22.53
N VAL A 184 5.43 11.78 21.36
CA VAL A 184 6.80 11.83 20.85
C VAL A 184 7.05 13.14 20.12
N GLU A 185 8.26 13.70 20.33
CA GLU A 185 8.76 14.81 19.52
C GLU A 185 9.25 14.27 18.18
N LEU A 186 8.74 14.83 17.08
CA LEU A 186 9.15 14.44 15.75
C LEU A 186 9.80 15.61 15.00
N PRO A 187 10.96 15.38 14.36
CA PRO A 187 11.54 16.34 13.44
C PRO A 187 10.80 16.32 12.11
N LYS A 188 10.89 17.39 11.34
CA LYS A 188 10.40 17.43 9.96
C LYS A 188 11.15 16.44 9.08
N GLY A 189 10.43 15.75 8.18
CA GLY A 189 11.01 14.91 7.13
C GLY A 189 10.41 13.51 7.03
N LYS A 190 10.90 12.77 6.03
CA LYS A 190 10.44 11.41 5.73
C LYS A 190 11.01 10.40 6.71
N THR A 191 10.16 9.50 7.18
CA THR A 191 10.52 8.40 8.07
C THR A 191 9.55 7.23 7.93
N GLN A 192 9.70 6.23 8.78
CA GLN A 192 8.78 5.10 8.89
C GLN A 192 8.15 5.12 10.28
N LEU A 193 6.84 4.90 10.33
CA LEU A 193 6.15 4.56 11.58
C LEU A 193 5.92 3.05 11.60
N ARG A 194 6.45 2.38 12.61
CA ARG A 194 6.21 0.96 12.90
C ARG A 194 5.49 0.82 14.21
N THR A 195 4.55 -0.11 14.28
CA THR A 195 3.73 -0.35 15.47
C THR A 195 3.62 -1.82 15.76
N TRP A 196 3.49 -2.17 17.05
CA TRP A 196 3.25 -3.54 17.49
C TRP A 196 2.24 -3.56 18.62
N LEU A 197 1.37 -4.55 18.56
CA LEU A 197 0.46 -4.96 19.62
C LEU A 197 0.82 -6.39 20.01
N PHE A 198 1.20 -6.63 21.26
CA PHE A 198 1.61 -7.93 21.77
C PHE A 198 0.48 -8.57 22.55
N ASP A 199 0.19 -9.84 22.26
CA ASP A 199 -0.74 -10.64 23.07
C ASP A 199 -0.06 -11.11 24.38
N SER A 200 -0.82 -11.78 25.24
CA SER A 200 -0.32 -12.31 26.53
C SER A 200 0.70 -13.44 26.39
N LYS A 201 0.86 -14.01 25.19
CA LYS A 201 1.86 -15.03 24.85
C LYS A 201 3.13 -14.44 24.24
N GLY A 202 3.16 -13.10 24.02
CA GLY A 202 4.27 -12.42 23.41
C GLY A 202 4.24 -12.41 21.87
N ASN A 203 3.21 -12.94 21.21
CA ASN A 203 3.07 -12.81 19.77
C ASN A 203 2.75 -11.35 19.43
N ALA A 204 3.37 -10.84 18.37
CA ALA A 204 3.23 -9.44 17.95
C ALA A 204 2.52 -9.34 16.59
N GLY A 205 1.47 -8.53 16.53
CA GLY A 205 0.89 -7.99 15.30
C GLY A 205 1.05 -6.48 15.25
N GLY A 206 0.76 -5.83 14.11
CA GLY A 206 0.73 -4.37 14.03
C GLY A 206 -0.52 -3.79 14.68
N ALA A 207 -0.50 -2.49 14.97
CA ALA A 207 -1.73 -1.75 15.19
C ALA A 207 -2.40 -1.52 13.83
N TYR A 208 -3.58 -2.07 13.63
CA TYR A 208 -4.23 -2.03 12.31
C TYR A 208 -4.82 -0.67 11.97
N PHE A 209 -5.01 0.17 12.99
CA PHE A 209 -5.38 1.58 12.88
C PHE A 209 -4.51 2.39 13.82
N THR A 210 -4.10 3.57 13.36
CA THR A 210 -3.26 4.47 14.17
C THR A 210 -3.64 5.90 13.85
N ASP A 211 -4.05 6.65 14.89
CA ASP A 211 -4.28 8.08 14.75
C ASP A 211 -2.97 8.81 15.10
N VAL A 212 -2.56 9.74 14.25
CA VAL A 212 -1.37 10.57 14.45
C VAL A 212 -1.76 12.04 14.46
N GLU A 213 -1.67 12.68 15.61
CA GLU A 213 -2.10 14.06 15.85
C GLU A 213 -0.91 14.94 16.24
N LEU A 214 -0.69 16.02 15.51
CA LEU A 214 0.18 17.10 15.95
C LEU A 214 -0.53 17.91 17.04
N ILE A 215 -0.05 17.86 18.28
CA ILE A 215 -0.65 18.55 19.44
C ILE A 215 0.06 19.85 19.79
N LYS A 216 1.32 20.02 19.38
CA LYS A 216 2.08 21.25 19.59
C LYS A 216 3.19 21.38 18.57
N GLU A 217 3.20 22.47 17.84
CA GLU A 217 4.32 22.86 16.97
C GLU A 217 5.55 23.26 17.78
N ARG A 218 6.73 23.03 17.20
CA ARG A 218 8.01 23.40 17.80
C ARG A 218 8.50 24.73 17.26
#